data_85971604ca40e936555a38bc35011e2c
#
_entry.id   85971604ca40e936555a38bc35011e2c
#
_cell.length_a   1.000
_cell.length_b   1.000
_cell.length_c   1.000
_cell.angle_alpha   90.00
_cell.angle_beta   90.00
_cell.angle_gamma   90.00
#
_symmetry.space_group_name_H-M   'P 1'
#
loop_
_entity.id
_entity.type
_entity.pdbx_description
1 polymer ?
#
loop_
_entity_poly.entity_id
_entity_poly.type
_entity_poly.pdbx_seq_one_letter_code
_entity_poly.pdbx_strand_id
1 'polypeptide(L)'
;MWKLASIVLATAAVCAAADPDLTGIWSPSRATGPGAPAPPTPIVVKPAYKATFDGLTAKIREASARGEQYATKGLCSPYGMPTMLQVAVYPMEVLQSPQQVTLIGEAFSEVRRIYMGKKQLPLDDIAPGYYGHSVGLWDGDTLVVDTIGIKESVQGYSNLPHSDQMHITERIRRVSADRLDDQVTIEDPVTLEKPVVYTLVYRLLKDYQMVEFVCDNNREYIDENNIVRMKMGSQK
;
A
#
# COMPACT_ATOMS: atom_id res chain seq x y z
N MET A 1 -26.07 -6.15 69.45
CA MET A 1 -26.59 -5.63 68.18
C MET A 1 -25.39 -5.31 67.28
N TRP A 2 -25.06 -6.22 66.40
CA TRP A 2 -23.96 -6.04 65.42
C TRP A 2 -24.56 -5.50 64.13
N LYS A 3 -24.08 -4.31 63.69
CA LYS A 3 -24.45 -3.73 62.41
C LYS A 3 -23.53 -4.32 61.34
N LEU A 4 -24.09 -5.10 60.45
CA LEU A 4 -23.42 -5.55 59.21
C LEU A 4 -23.37 -4.36 58.23
N ALA A 5 -22.17 -3.89 57.97
CA ALA A 5 -21.94 -2.92 56.87
C ALA A 5 -21.82 -3.66 55.56
N SER A 6 -22.76 -3.48 54.64
CA SER A 6 -22.70 -4.03 53.28
C SER A 6 -21.75 -3.17 52.44
N ILE A 7 -20.63 -3.75 52.04
CA ILE A 7 -19.71 -3.14 51.07
C ILE A 7 -20.26 -3.42 49.67
N VAL A 8 -20.74 -2.39 49.02
CA VAL A 8 -21.12 -2.43 47.60
C VAL A 8 -19.83 -2.26 46.78
N LEU A 9 -19.34 -3.33 46.19
CA LEU A 9 -18.27 -3.27 45.18
C LEU A 9 -18.88 -2.75 43.86
N ALA A 10 -18.58 -1.50 43.53
CA ALA A 10 -18.88 -0.97 42.21
C ALA A 10 -17.82 -1.51 41.20
N THR A 11 -18.20 -2.49 40.39
CA THR A 11 -17.40 -2.92 39.25
C THR A 11 -17.55 -1.87 38.16
N ALA A 12 -16.51 -1.07 37.94
CA ALA A 12 -16.41 -0.22 36.74
C ALA A 12 -16.24 -1.12 35.54
N ALA A 13 -17.26 -1.23 34.70
CA ALA A 13 -17.14 -1.84 33.39
C ALA A 13 -16.28 -0.91 32.53
N VAL A 14 -15.05 -1.33 32.24
CA VAL A 14 -14.24 -0.69 31.20
C VAL A 14 -14.90 -1.05 29.86
N CYS A 15 -15.64 -0.09 29.32
CA CYS A 15 -16.15 -0.20 27.95
C CYS A 15 -14.92 -0.07 27.03
N ALA A 16 -14.42 -1.19 26.50
CA ALA A 16 -13.44 -1.15 25.43
C ALA A 16 -14.11 -0.45 24.23
N ALA A 17 -13.53 0.65 23.78
CA ALA A 17 -13.98 1.29 22.54
C ALA A 17 -13.85 0.28 21.40
N ALA A 18 -14.86 0.21 20.54
CA ALA A 18 -14.77 -0.63 19.35
C ALA A 18 -13.64 -0.11 18.44
N ASP A 19 -12.95 -1.03 17.77
CA ASP A 19 -11.94 -0.66 16.78
C ASP A 19 -12.55 0.27 15.72
N PRO A 20 -11.80 1.25 15.23
CA PRO A 20 -12.26 2.12 14.16
C PRO A 20 -12.65 1.34 12.90
N ASP A 21 -13.74 1.75 12.25
CA ASP A 21 -14.21 1.13 11.01
C ASP A 21 -13.54 1.77 9.79
N LEU A 22 -12.72 1.00 9.08
CA LEU A 22 -12.07 1.38 7.83
C LEU A 22 -12.81 0.86 6.60
N THR A 23 -13.90 0.09 6.79
CA THR A 23 -14.65 -0.56 5.71
C THR A 23 -15.14 0.46 4.69
N GLY A 24 -15.06 0.10 3.42
CA GLY A 24 -15.54 0.93 2.31
C GLY A 24 -14.70 0.81 1.07
N ILE A 25 -15.14 1.50 0.00
CA ILE A 25 -14.39 1.62 -1.24
C ILE A 25 -13.73 2.98 -1.28
N TRP A 26 -12.42 2.99 -1.39
CA TRP A 26 -11.58 4.15 -1.25
C TRP A 26 -10.81 4.43 -2.54
N SER A 27 -10.88 5.66 -3.03
CA SER A 27 -10.15 6.08 -4.21
C SER A 27 -8.94 6.95 -3.83
N PRO A 28 -7.75 6.68 -4.39
CA PRO A 28 -6.61 7.57 -4.22
C PRO A 28 -6.96 9.01 -4.57
N SER A 29 -6.53 9.95 -3.74
CA SER A 29 -6.86 11.37 -3.87
C SER A 29 -5.64 12.24 -3.57
N ARG A 30 -5.64 13.45 -4.12
CA ARG A 30 -4.66 14.47 -3.75
C ARG A 30 -5.30 15.43 -2.76
N ALA A 31 -4.79 15.48 -1.55
CA ALA A 31 -5.15 16.52 -0.61
C ALA A 31 -4.30 17.76 -0.88
N THR A 32 -4.96 18.91 -1.05
CA THR A 32 -4.33 20.23 -1.23
C THR A 32 -4.89 21.21 -0.19
N GLY A 33 -4.12 22.22 0.18
CA GLY A 33 -4.55 23.24 1.15
C GLY A 33 -4.44 22.78 2.62
N PRO A 34 -5.19 23.41 3.53
CA PRO A 34 -5.14 23.06 4.95
C PRO A 34 -5.49 21.59 5.20
N GLY A 35 -4.65 20.89 5.96
CA GLY A 35 -4.81 19.44 6.24
C GLY A 35 -4.25 18.53 5.14
N ALA A 36 -3.52 19.06 4.16
CA ALA A 36 -2.71 18.24 3.27
C ALA A 36 -1.55 17.60 4.05
N PRO A 37 -1.18 16.33 3.74
CA PRO A 37 -0.02 15.71 4.38
C PRO A 37 1.28 16.42 3.99
N ALA A 38 2.32 16.20 4.78
CA ALA A 38 3.66 16.67 4.46
C ALA A 38 4.13 16.07 3.12
N PRO A 39 4.98 16.80 2.36
CA PRO A 39 5.59 16.25 1.16
C PRO A 39 6.37 14.97 1.48
N PRO A 40 6.47 14.01 0.53
CA PRO A 40 7.31 12.84 0.68
C PRO A 40 8.77 13.21 1.01
N THR A 41 9.41 12.40 1.86
CA THR A 41 10.84 12.56 2.09
C THR A 41 11.64 12.27 0.81
N PRO A 42 12.77 12.95 0.59
CA PRO A 42 13.63 12.66 -0.54
C PRO A 42 14.13 11.21 -0.52
N ILE A 43 14.10 10.57 -1.68
CA ILE A 43 14.68 9.24 -1.86
C ILE A 43 16.20 9.37 -1.91
N VAL A 44 16.90 8.74 -0.97
CA VAL A 44 18.35 8.68 -0.92
C VAL A 44 18.80 7.23 -0.96
N VAL A 45 19.16 6.78 -2.15
CA VAL A 45 19.70 5.42 -2.34
C VAL A 45 21.18 5.37 -2.04
N LYS A 46 21.65 4.21 -1.58
CA LYS A 46 23.08 3.99 -1.34
C LYS A 46 23.91 4.10 -2.63
N PRO A 47 25.19 4.48 -2.56
CA PRO A 47 26.03 4.72 -3.73
C PRO A 47 26.04 3.57 -4.75
N ALA A 48 26.01 2.32 -4.27
CA ALA A 48 25.98 1.13 -5.12
C ALA A 48 24.75 1.05 -6.03
N TYR A 49 23.62 1.64 -5.62
CA TYR A 49 22.34 1.60 -6.36
C TYR A 49 22.06 2.89 -7.13
N LYS A 50 22.84 3.95 -6.88
CA LYS A 50 22.54 5.28 -7.42
C LYS A 50 22.54 5.33 -8.95
N ALA A 51 23.52 4.74 -9.58
CA ALA A 51 23.63 4.77 -11.05
C ALA A 51 22.43 4.05 -11.72
N THR A 52 22.01 2.91 -11.18
CA THR A 52 20.86 2.15 -11.67
C THR A 52 19.56 2.93 -11.45
N PHE A 53 19.37 3.50 -10.27
CA PHE A 53 18.16 4.28 -9.94
C PHE A 53 18.04 5.55 -10.80
N ASP A 54 19.12 6.31 -10.94
CA ASP A 54 19.15 7.52 -11.76
C ASP A 54 18.91 7.20 -13.24
N GLY A 55 19.54 6.12 -13.74
CA GLY A 55 19.37 5.66 -15.12
C GLY A 55 17.94 5.22 -15.43
N LEU A 56 17.30 4.46 -14.55
CA LEU A 56 15.90 4.07 -14.70
C LEU A 56 14.97 5.30 -14.66
N THR A 57 15.19 6.18 -13.69
CA THR A 57 14.40 7.43 -13.56
C THR A 57 14.52 8.31 -14.80
N ALA A 58 15.71 8.41 -15.39
CA ALA A 58 15.93 9.16 -16.62
C ALA A 58 15.14 8.55 -17.80
N LYS A 59 15.19 7.24 -17.99
CA LYS A 59 14.47 6.54 -19.05
C LYS A 59 12.95 6.72 -18.94
N ILE A 60 12.41 6.61 -17.73
CA ILE A 60 10.97 6.84 -17.48
C ILE A 60 10.60 8.29 -17.81
N ARG A 61 11.39 9.25 -17.36
CA ARG A 61 11.15 10.69 -17.64
C ARG A 61 11.22 10.99 -19.13
N GLU A 62 12.19 10.43 -19.85
CA GLU A 62 12.33 10.60 -21.30
C GLU A 62 11.14 10.02 -22.06
N ALA A 63 10.69 8.82 -21.70
CA ALA A 63 9.49 8.21 -22.30
C ALA A 63 8.26 9.07 -22.02
N SER A 64 8.06 9.50 -20.78
CA SER A 64 6.93 10.36 -20.38
C SER A 64 6.93 11.70 -21.12
N ALA A 65 8.09 12.31 -21.38
CA ALA A 65 8.21 13.54 -22.16
C ALA A 65 7.76 13.39 -23.62
N ARG A 66 7.79 12.16 -24.15
CA ARG A 66 7.26 11.81 -25.47
C ARG A 66 5.81 11.32 -25.45
N GLY A 67 5.14 11.34 -24.28
CA GLY A 67 3.81 10.76 -24.10
C GLY A 67 3.79 9.23 -24.14
N GLU A 68 4.92 8.58 -23.90
CA GLU A 68 5.10 7.13 -23.90
C GLU A 68 5.16 6.58 -22.47
N GLN A 69 4.79 5.32 -22.31
CA GLN A 69 4.90 4.60 -21.03
C GLN A 69 6.11 3.65 -21.08
N TYR A 70 7.09 3.88 -20.22
CA TYR A 70 8.20 2.96 -20.00
C TYR A 70 7.75 1.79 -19.13
N ALA A 71 7.92 0.57 -19.60
CA ALA A 71 7.53 -0.63 -18.85
C ALA A 71 8.59 -0.95 -17.79
N THR A 72 8.20 -0.89 -16.53
CA THR A 72 9.03 -1.28 -15.38
C THR A 72 8.72 -2.69 -14.88
N LYS A 73 7.66 -3.30 -15.39
CA LYS A 73 7.20 -4.67 -15.09
C LYS A 73 6.50 -5.28 -16.30
N GLY A 74 6.22 -6.58 -16.24
CA GLY A 74 5.37 -7.23 -17.25
C GLY A 74 3.95 -6.66 -17.27
N LEU A 75 3.30 -6.64 -18.43
CA LEU A 75 1.98 -6.01 -18.62
C LEU A 75 0.90 -6.54 -17.67
N CYS A 76 0.87 -7.86 -17.44
CA CYS A 76 -0.09 -8.52 -16.56
C CYS A 76 0.52 -8.93 -15.20
N SER A 77 1.66 -8.34 -14.81
CA SER A 77 2.21 -8.57 -13.48
C SER A 77 1.48 -7.71 -12.45
N PRO A 78 1.12 -8.25 -11.29
CA PRO A 78 0.55 -7.47 -10.20
C PRO A 78 1.43 -6.28 -9.83
N TYR A 79 0.84 -5.23 -9.28
CA TYR A 79 1.63 -4.11 -8.74
C TYR A 79 2.37 -4.51 -7.48
N GLY A 80 1.71 -5.25 -6.59
CA GLY A 80 2.28 -5.61 -5.29
C GLY A 80 2.52 -4.42 -4.37
N MET A 81 3.16 -4.68 -3.23
CA MET A 81 3.47 -3.63 -2.25
C MET A 81 4.77 -2.90 -2.58
N PRO A 82 4.84 -1.59 -2.36
CA PRO A 82 3.75 -0.69 -1.90
C PRO A 82 2.90 -0.11 -3.04
N THR A 83 3.19 -0.43 -4.31
CA THR A 83 2.61 0.25 -5.48
C THR A 83 1.11 0.03 -5.60
N MET A 84 0.57 -1.12 -5.16
CA MET A 84 -0.88 -1.36 -5.17
C MET A 84 -1.68 -0.30 -4.40
N LEU A 85 -1.09 0.34 -3.40
CA LEU A 85 -1.74 1.36 -2.57
C LEU A 85 -1.97 2.70 -3.30
N GLN A 86 -1.31 2.92 -4.43
CA GLN A 86 -1.27 4.25 -5.07
C GLN A 86 -1.60 4.23 -6.57
N VAL A 87 -2.31 3.23 -7.05
CA VAL A 87 -2.73 3.15 -8.45
C VAL A 87 -3.82 4.18 -8.69
N ALA A 88 -3.46 5.33 -9.23
CA ALA A 88 -4.19 6.60 -9.17
C ALA A 88 -5.63 6.60 -9.70
N VAL A 89 -5.99 5.66 -10.56
CA VAL A 89 -7.31 5.62 -11.22
C VAL A 89 -8.16 4.43 -10.78
N TYR A 90 -7.62 3.57 -9.93
CA TYR A 90 -8.31 2.39 -9.46
C TYR A 90 -8.59 2.48 -7.96
N PRO A 91 -9.83 2.28 -7.54
CA PRO A 91 -10.18 2.24 -6.12
C PRO A 91 -9.71 0.95 -5.45
N MET A 92 -9.76 1.00 -4.14
CA MET A 92 -9.45 -0.12 -3.26
C MET A 92 -10.62 -0.32 -2.30
N GLU A 93 -11.10 -1.56 -2.18
CA GLU A 93 -12.07 -1.94 -1.16
C GLU A 93 -11.34 -2.41 0.10
N VAL A 94 -11.78 -1.91 1.24
CA VAL A 94 -11.32 -2.34 2.57
C VAL A 94 -12.43 -3.14 3.23
N LEU A 95 -12.14 -4.39 3.56
CA LEU A 95 -13.00 -5.28 4.34
C LEU A 95 -12.33 -5.55 5.69
N GLN A 96 -13.09 -5.39 6.76
CA GLN A 96 -12.56 -5.51 8.12
C GLN A 96 -13.31 -6.57 8.92
N SER A 97 -12.54 -7.42 9.58
CA SER A 97 -13.00 -8.34 10.62
C SER A 97 -12.07 -8.25 11.84
N PRO A 98 -12.45 -8.80 13.00
CA PRO A 98 -11.58 -8.78 14.18
C PRO A 98 -10.21 -9.47 13.98
N GLN A 99 -10.12 -10.42 13.06
CA GLN A 99 -8.90 -11.20 12.81
C GLN A 99 -8.12 -10.75 11.60
N GLN A 100 -8.74 -9.96 10.70
CA GLN A 100 -8.13 -9.62 9.42
C GLN A 100 -8.72 -8.33 8.83
N VAL A 101 -7.83 -7.49 8.31
CA VAL A 101 -8.20 -6.44 7.35
C VAL A 101 -7.73 -6.89 5.97
N THR A 102 -8.62 -6.82 4.99
CA THR A 102 -8.35 -7.21 3.60
C THR A 102 -8.47 -5.99 2.71
N LEU A 103 -7.43 -5.72 1.93
CA LEU A 103 -7.41 -4.71 0.90
C LEU A 103 -7.56 -5.40 -0.45
N ILE A 104 -8.57 -4.98 -1.23
CA ILE A 104 -8.83 -5.48 -2.58
C ILE A 104 -8.67 -4.31 -3.54
N GLY A 105 -7.57 -4.30 -4.29
CA GLY A 105 -7.38 -3.32 -5.36
C GLY A 105 -8.16 -3.72 -6.60
N GLU A 106 -8.88 -2.77 -7.22
CA GLU A 106 -9.60 -3.04 -8.47
C GLU A 106 -8.62 -3.41 -9.60
N ALA A 107 -7.50 -2.68 -9.70
CA ALA A 107 -6.46 -3.02 -10.66
C ALA A 107 -5.91 -4.43 -10.40
N PHE A 108 -5.93 -5.28 -11.41
CA PHE A 108 -5.48 -6.68 -11.36
C PHE A 108 -6.18 -7.57 -10.32
N SER A 109 -7.28 -7.10 -9.72
CA SER A 109 -7.99 -7.80 -8.62
C SER A 109 -7.03 -8.21 -7.50
N GLU A 110 -6.10 -7.32 -7.14
CA GLU A 110 -5.06 -7.59 -6.14
C GLU A 110 -5.65 -7.72 -4.75
N VAL A 111 -5.27 -8.75 -4.02
CA VAL A 111 -5.76 -9.02 -2.67
C VAL A 111 -4.60 -9.07 -1.69
N ARG A 112 -4.60 -8.15 -0.74
CA ARG A 112 -3.65 -8.12 0.39
C ARG A 112 -4.38 -8.40 1.71
N ARG A 113 -3.80 -9.23 2.55
CA ARG A 113 -4.32 -9.59 3.87
C ARG A 113 -3.41 -9.08 4.97
N ILE A 114 -4.00 -8.39 5.95
CA ILE A 114 -3.33 -7.91 7.16
C ILE A 114 -3.89 -8.73 8.32
N TYR A 115 -3.05 -9.54 8.96
CA TYR A 115 -3.45 -10.42 10.06
C TYR A 115 -3.43 -9.67 11.38
N MET A 116 -4.60 -9.49 12.00
CA MET A 116 -4.76 -8.67 13.19
C MET A 116 -4.31 -9.38 14.45
N GLY A 117 -3.62 -8.63 15.35
CA GLY A 117 -3.18 -9.12 16.65
C GLY A 117 -2.19 -10.28 16.59
N LYS A 118 -1.54 -10.50 15.45
CA LYS A 118 -0.51 -11.51 15.28
C LYS A 118 0.89 -10.90 15.46
N LYS A 119 1.82 -11.72 15.89
CA LYS A 119 3.23 -11.37 15.90
C LYS A 119 3.79 -11.58 14.48
N GLN A 120 4.67 -10.67 14.03
CA GLN A 120 5.38 -10.83 12.76
C GLN A 120 6.25 -12.09 12.79
N LEU A 121 6.25 -12.81 11.68
CA LEU A 121 7.09 -13.98 11.49
C LEU A 121 8.55 -13.55 11.24
N PRO A 122 9.53 -14.40 11.56
CA PRO A 122 10.89 -14.22 11.06
C PRO A 122 10.90 -14.18 9.52
N LEU A 123 11.74 -13.35 8.93
CA LEU A 123 11.82 -13.22 7.47
C LEU A 123 12.11 -14.56 6.77
N ASP A 124 12.95 -15.40 7.36
CA ASP A 124 13.32 -16.73 6.85
C ASP A 124 12.13 -17.72 6.82
N ASP A 125 11.08 -17.45 7.59
CA ASP A 125 9.86 -18.28 7.62
C ASP A 125 8.82 -17.79 6.60
N ILE A 126 9.10 -16.74 5.83
CA ILE A 126 8.17 -16.13 4.87
C ILE A 126 8.61 -16.43 3.44
N ALA A 127 7.75 -17.08 2.67
CA ALA A 127 7.95 -17.18 1.23
C ALA A 127 7.75 -15.78 0.59
N PRO A 128 8.76 -15.19 -0.08
CA PRO A 128 8.64 -13.87 -0.67
C PRO A 128 7.51 -13.79 -1.71
N GLY A 129 6.68 -12.76 -1.60
CA GLY A 129 5.50 -12.56 -2.44
C GLY A 129 5.35 -11.14 -2.96
N TYR A 130 4.32 -10.91 -3.76
CA TYR A 130 4.00 -9.56 -4.24
C TYR A 130 3.55 -8.62 -3.12
N TYR A 131 2.87 -9.15 -2.11
CA TYR A 131 2.27 -8.36 -1.03
C TYR A 131 2.99 -8.50 0.30
N GLY A 132 4.00 -9.40 0.37
CA GLY A 132 4.67 -9.75 1.61
C GLY A 132 3.75 -10.43 2.64
N HIS A 133 4.20 -10.45 3.88
CA HIS A 133 3.42 -10.87 5.05
C HIS A 133 3.14 -9.65 5.91
N SER A 134 1.86 -9.33 6.10
CA SER A 134 1.42 -8.15 6.85
C SER A 134 0.74 -8.54 8.15
N VAL A 135 1.16 -7.96 9.26
CA VAL A 135 0.48 -8.05 10.56
C VAL A 135 0.03 -6.67 10.99
N GLY A 136 -1.08 -6.57 11.70
CA GLY A 136 -1.66 -5.30 12.12
C GLY A 136 -2.05 -5.30 13.58
N LEU A 137 -1.98 -4.13 14.19
CA LEU A 137 -2.52 -3.86 15.52
C LEU A 137 -3.09 -2.45 15.58
N TRP A 138 -4.07 -2.25 16.47
CA TRP A 138 -4.63 -0.94 16.73
C TRP A 138 -3.80 -0.16 17.75
N ASP A 139 -3.43 1.07 17.41
CA ASP A 139 -2.84 2.08 18.28
C ASP A 139 -3.83 3.25 18.38
N GLY A 140 -4.74 3.16 19.33
CA GLY A 140 -5.87 4.09 19.42
C GLY A 140 -6.79 4.01 18.21
N ASP A 141 -6.88 5.09 17.43
CA ASP A 141 -7.69 5.21 16.22
C ASP A 141 -6.92 4.89 14.92
N THR A 142 -5.71 4.38 15.04
CA THR A 142 -4.78 4.14 13.93
C THR A 142 -4.45 2.67 13.83
N LEU A 143 -4.67 2.07 12.65
CA LEU A 143 -4.17 0.74 12.33
C LEU A 143 -2.69 0.85 11.95
N VAL A 144 -1.84 0.25 12.75
CA VAL A 144 -0.40 0.12 12.46
C VAL A 144 -0.17 -1.23 11.81
N VAL A 145 0.42 -1.21 10.61
CA VAL A 145 0.70 -2.43 9.82
C VAL A 145 2.19 -2.56 9.63
N ASP A 146 2.69 -3.76 9.85
CA ASP A 146 4.07 -4.16 9.64
C ASP A 146 4.12 -5.19 8.50
N THR A 147 4.93 -4.94 7.46
CA THR A 147 5.00 -5.80 6.27
C THR A 147 6.45 -6.07 5.87
N ILE A 148 6.77 -7.35 5.74
CA ILE A 148 8.07 -7.87 5.27
C ILE A 148 7.86 -9.00 4.25
N GLY A 149 8.94 -9.50 3.64
CA GLY A 149 8.89 -10.62 2.72
C GLY A 149 8.33 -10.25 1.34
N ILE A 150 8.53 -9.02 0.90
CA ILE A 150 8.21 -8.58 -0.46
C ILE A 150 9.39 -8.96 -1.37
N LYS A 151 9.10 -9.66 -2.47
CA LYS A 151 10.17 -10.11 -3.37
C LYS A 151 10.72 -8.96 -4.22
N GLU A 152 12.02 -8.96 -4.48
CA GLU A 152 12.77 -7.92 -5.20
C GLU A 152 12.22 -7.55 -6.58
N SER A 153 11.53 -8.50 -7.25
CA SER A 153 10.96 -8.25 -8.58
C SER A 153 9.69 -7.37 -8.58
N VAL A 154 9.17 -7.02 -7.40
CA VAL A 154 8.02 -6.10 -7.26
C VAL A 154 8.47 -4.67 -7.51
N GLN A 155 7.62 -3.88 -8.15
CA GLN A 155 7.91 -2.47 -8.39
C GLN A 155 7.85 -1.67 -7.09
N GLY A 156 8.97 -1.09 -6.69
CA GLY A 156 9.03 -0.20 -5.52
C GLY A 156 8.36 1.15 -5.75
N TYR A 157 8.13 1.88 -4.66
CA TYR A 157 7.63 3.27 -4.70
C TYR A 157 8.51 4.16 -5.57
N SER A 158 7.92 4.88 -6.51
CA SER A 158 8.65 5.75 -7.45
C SER A 158 9.86 5.06 -8.12
N ASN A 159 9.72 3.76 -8.43
CA ASN A 159 10.76 2.91 -9.01
C ASN A 159 12.01 2.75 -8.11
N LEU A 160 11.83 2.92 -6.82
CA LEU A 160 12.85 2.69 -5.81
C LEU A 160 13.40 1.27 -5.94
N PRO A 161 14.71 1.07 -6.04
CA PRO A 161 15.31 -0.24 -5.92
C PRO A 161 15.12 -0.72 -4.48
N HIS A 162 14.73 -1.97 -4.32
CA HIS A 162 14.63 -2.58 -2.99
C HIS A 162 15.18 -4.00 -3.02
N SER A 163 15.54 -4.49 -1.84
CA SER A 163 15.97 -5.86 -1.62
C SER A 163 14.84 -6.70 -1.01
N ASP A 164 15.11 -7.96 -0.75
CA ASP A 164 14.27 -8.85 0.04
C ASP A 164 14.16 -8.44 1.52
N GLN A 165 15.04 -7.54 1.98
CA GLN A 165 15.01 -6.97 3.32
C GLN A 165 14.14 -5.71 3.44
N MET A 166 13.42 -5.34 2.39
CA MET A 166 12.51 -4.20 2.44
C MET A 166 11.46 -4.42 3.52
N HIS A 167 11.30 -3.42 4.38
CA HIS A 167 10.33 -3.37 5.45
C HIS A 167 9.41 -2.16 5.23
N ILE A 168 8.11 -2.38 5.31
CA ILE A 168 7.10 -1.33 5.17
C ILE A 168 6.28 -1.26 6.45
N THR A 169 6.26 -0.07 7.05
CA THR A 169 5.32 0.26 8.13
C THR A 169 4.27 1.22 7.60
N GLU A 170 3.00 0.93 7.87
CA GLU A 170 1.88 1.80 7.53
C GLU A 170 1.16 2.25 8.79
N ARG A 171 0.65 3.46 8.78
CA ARG A 171 -0.23 4.01 9.80
C ARG A 171 -1.50 4.51 9.13
N ILE A 172 -2.51 3.67 9.15
CA ILE A 172 -3.78 3.89 8.46
C ILE A 172 -4.80 4.46 9.44
N ARG A 173 -5.35 5.62 9.10
CA ARG A 173 -6.30 6.33 9.96
C ARG A 173 -7.44 6.92 9.17
N ARG A 174 -8.67 6.70 9.62
CA ARG A 174 -9.84 7.41 9.11
C ARG A 174 -9.95 8.76 9.80
N VAL A 175 -9.55 9.83 9.09
CA VAL A 175 -9.45 11.19 9.65
C VAL A 175 -10.77 11.96 9.57
N SER A 176 -11.69 11.50 8.71
CA SER A 176 -13.08 11.99 8.65
C SER A 176 -14.02 10.90 8.08
N ALA A 177 -15.31 11.20 8.01
CA ALA A 177 -16.30 10.25 7.48
C ALA A 177 -15.99 9.77 6.05
N ASP A 178 -15.30 10.59 5.26
CA ASP A 178 -15.02 10.37 3.84
C ASP A 178 -13.53 10.41 3.47
N ARG A 179 -12.64 10.45 4.48
CA ARG A 179 -11.19 10.50 4.25
C ARG A 179 -10.44 9.47 5.08
N LEU A 180 -9.57 8.73 4.41
CA LEU A 180 -8.60 7.83 4.99
C LEU A 180 -7.19 8.33 4.63
N ASP A 181 -6.31 8.42 5.61
CA ASP A 181 -4.89 8.70 5.41
C ASP A 181 -4.09 7.45 5.75
N ASP A 182 -3.09 7.16 4.94
CA ASP A 182 -2.14 6.08 5.15
C ASP A 182 -0.72 6.63 5.06
N GLN A 183 -0.06 6.74 6.19
CA GLN A 183 1.34 7.12 6.25
C GLN A 183 2.21 5.89 6.09
N VAL A 184 2.90 5.81 4.97
CA VAL A 184 3.79 4.71 4.59
C VAL A 184 5.22 5.09 4.89
N THR A 185 5.93 4.21 5.58
CA THR A 185 7.38 4.28 5.81
C THR A 185 8.03 3.07 5.17
N ILE A 186 8.99 3.28 4.28
CA ILE A 186 9.77 2.22 3.63
C ILE A 186 11.19 2.29 4.15
N GLU A 187 11.67 1.19 4.68
CA GLU A 187 13.04 0.97 5.11
C GLU A 187 13.64 -0.17 4.30
N ASP A 188 14.88 0.00 3.86
CA ASP A 188 15.64 -1.06 3.21
C ASP A 188 17.11 -0.87 3.55
N PRO A 189 17.66 -1.70 4.46
CA PRO A 189 19.03 -1.53 4.92
C PRO A 189 20.08 -1.83 3.84
N VAL A 190 19.67 -2.46 2.74
CA VAL A 190 20.56 -2.80 1.61
C VAL A 190 20.61 -1.66 0.59
N THR A 191 19.46 -1.07 0.23
CA THR A 191 19.35 -0.13 -0.90
C THR A 191 19.25 1.32 -0.49
N LEU A 192 18.71 1.63 0.70
CA LEU A 192 18.44 2.98 1.17
C LEU A 192 19.43 3.47 2.23
N GLU A 193 19.75 4.76 2.19
CA GLU A 193 20.47 5.43 3.26
C GLU A 193 19.56 5.93 4.38
N LYS A 194 18.31 6.24 4.04
CA LYS A 194 17.29 6.77 4.94
C LYS A 194 15.94 6.20 4.61
N PRO A 195 15.04 6.07 5.60
CA PRO A 195 13.65 5.73 5.34
C PRO A 195 12.98 6.70 4.37
N VAL A 196 12.14 6.17 3.51
CA VAL A 196 11.25 6.95 2.65
C VAL A 196 9.88 7.01 3.30
N VAL A 197 9.40 8.22 3.60
CA VAL A 197 8.10 8.45 4.24
C VAL A 197 7.22 9.29 3.34
N TYR A 198 5.99 8.85 3.14
CA TYR A 198 4.96 9.59 2.42
C TYR A 198 3.58 9.25 2.97
N THR A 199 2.58 10.08 2.66
CA THR A 199 1.20 9.82 3.07
C THR A 199 0.31 9.75 1.84
N LEU A 200 -0.41 8.66 1.72
CA LEU A 200 -1.49 8.49 0.75
C LEU A 200 -2.79 8.99 1.35
N VAL A 201 -3.59 9.64 0.55
CA VAL A 201 -4.91 10.13 0.93
C VAL A 201 -5.94 9.48 0.06
N TYR A 202 -6.99 8.97 0.68
CA TYR A 202 -8.10 8.34 -0.02
C TYR A 202 -9.41 9.04 0.29
N ARG A 203 -10.33 9.02 -0.68
CA ARG A 203 -11.72 9.48 -0.53
C ARG A 203 -12.67 8.30 -0.64
N LEU A 204 -13.65 8.28 0.24
CA LEU A 204 -14.70 7.27 0.23
C LEU A 204 -15.60 7.46 -0.99
N LEU A 205 -15.81 6.39 -1.75
CA LEU A 205 -16.76 6.30 -2.84
C LEU A 205 -18.06 5.66 -2.35
N LYS A 206 -19.12 6.45 -2.13
CA LYS A 206 -20.35 5.99 -1.47
C LYS A 206 -21.22 5.08 -2.34
N ASP A 207 -21.27 5.35 -3.65
CA ASP A 207 -22.18 4.68 -4.59
C ASP A 207 -21.40 3.93 -5.68
N TYR A 208 -20.16 3.53 -5.37
CA TYR A 208 -19.31 2.81 -6.30
C TYR A 208 -19.42 1.30 -6.08
N GLN A 209 -19.37 0.56 -7.16
CA GLN A 209 -19.22 -0.90 -7.15
C GLN A 209 -17.92 -1.24 -7.84
N MET A 210 -17.11 -2.07 -7.18
CA MET A 210 -15.86 -2.58 -7.76
C MET A 210 -16.16 -3.31 -9.07
N VAL A 211 -15.43 -3.00 -10.12
CA VAL A 211 -15.56 -3.67 -11.41
C VAL A 211 -14.50 -4.75 -11.57
N GLU A 212 -14.81 -5.73 -12.39
CA GLU A 212 -13.85 -6.78 -12.72
C GLU A 212 -12.72 -6.21 -13.59
N PHE A 213 -11.49 -6.45 -13.16
CA PHE A 213 -10.31 -6.13 -13.95
C PHE A 213 -9.78 -7.42 -14.60
N VAL A 214 -9.80 -7.47 -15.91
CA VAL A 214 -9.25 -8.58 -16.68
C VAL A 214 -8.02 -8.10 -17.44
N CYS A 215 -6.86 -8.65 -17.10
CA CYS A 215 -5.65 -8.44 -17.87
C CYS A 215 -5.64 -9.33 -19.12
N ASP A 216 -6.65 -9.18 -19.96
CA ASP A 216 -6.76 -9.88 -21.25
C ASP A 216 -6.06 -9.06 -22.32
N ASN A 217 -4.76 -9.07 -22.31
CA ASN A 217 -4.01 -8.05 -22.98
C ASN A 217 -3.46 -8.50 -24.34
N ASN A 218 -4.33 -8.67 -25.29
CA ASN A 218 -3.95 -8.87 -26.70
C ASN A 218 -3.63 -7.56 -27.44
N ARG A 219 -3.83 -6.40 -26.81
CA ARG A 219 -3.72 -5.09 -27.48
C ARG A 219 -2.38 -4.40 -27.28
N GLU A 220 -1.68 -4.74 -26.21
CA GLU A 220 -0.41 -4.12 -25.87
C GLU A 220 0.75 -5.13 -25.96
N TYR A 221 1.93 -4.60 -26.18
CA TYR A 221 3.19 -5.33 -26.06
C TYR A 221 4.28 -4.38 -25.59
N ILE A 222 5.34 -4.92 -25.04
CA ILE A 222 6.53 -4.16 -24.67
C ILE A 222 7.53 -4.32 -25.80
N ASP A 223 7.96 -3.20 -26.38
CA ASP A 223 8.96 -3.21 -27.44
C ASP A 223 10.39 -3.40 -26.90
N GLU A 224 11.37 -3.49 -27.80
CA GLU A 224 12.79 -3.68 -27.49
C GLU A 224 13.41 -2.55 -26.64
N ASN A 225 12.79 -1.37 -26.60
CA ASN A 225 13.20 -0.23 -25.79
C ASN A 225 12.45 -0.14 -24.45
N ASN A 226 11.72 -1.20 -24.06
CA ASN A 226 10.84 -1.24 -22.88
C ASN A 226 9.68 -0.21 -22.93
N ILE A 227 9.20 0.15 -24.09
CA ILE A 227 8.03 1.03 -24.24
C ILE A 227 6.79 0.18 -24.50
N VAL A 228 5.70 0.54 -23.81
CA VAL A 228 4.39 -0.06 -24.03
C VAL A 228 3.82 0.46 -25.35
N ARG A 229 3.48 -0.44 -26.25
CA ARG A 229 2.92 -0.16 -27.59
C ARG A 229 1.59 -0.85 -27.77
N MET A 230 0.71 -0.21 -28.52
CA MET A 230 -0.55 -0.83 -28.96
C MET A 230 -0.32 -1.68 -30.20
N LYS A 231 -0.86 -2.89 -30.20
CA LYS A 231 -0.97 -3.68 -31.43
C LYS A 231 -2.01 -3.02 -32.32
N MET A 232 -1.59 -2.48 -33.44
CA MET A 232 -2.52 -2.03 -34.47
C MET A 232 -3.21 -3.27 -35.03
N GLY A 233 -4.52 -3.39 -34.81
CA GLY A 233 -5.28 -4.48 -35.37
C GLY A 233 -5.10 -4.53 -36.88
N SER A 234 -4.80 -5.71 -37.44
CA SER A 234 -4.94 -5.91 -38.87
C SER A 234 -6.41 -5.63 -39.21
N GLN A 235 -6.67 -4.55 -39.93
CA GLN A 235 -7.96 -4.37 -40.55
C GLN A 235 -8.11 -5.56 -41.50
N LYS A 236 -9.02 -6.48 -41.14
CA LYS A 236 -9.56 -7.47 -42.10
C LYS A 236 -10.76 -6.85 -42.78
#